data_3828cbf21afa05a963a221a9b61597d3
#
_entry.id   3828cbf21afa05a963a221a9b61597d3
#
_cell.length_a   1.000
_cell.length_b   1.000
_cell.length_c   1.000
_cell.angle_alpha   90.00
_cell.angle_beta   90.00
_cell.angle_gamma   90.00
#
_symmetry.space_group_name_H-M   'P 1'
#
loop_
_entity.id
_entity.type
_entity.pdbx_description
1 polymer ?
#
loop_
_entity_poly.entity_id
_entity_poly.type
_entity_poly.pdbx_seq_one_letter_code
_entity_poly.pdbx_strand_id
1 'polypeptide(L)'
;VIASPTVIGGVNGAFEYMRDYPYYCWEQKLSKGTMASHYNNLRPYLAESLIWEASQTLPTQTIELAKEYQAPNGGMAYFVPQDRRVSPYLSAYTALAFNWLRDAGHQVPATVENKLHDYLLAFLRKDLMPDYYSRDMASSVRAVALAALATHDKIDREDIKRYQPHVKRMDLFGKAQFLAATLQVPGTGRISDTVADLILAHADQTSGKVSFNESQDSGYKRILSSSLRTHCAILSSLSAYDDKMGSRSKVGDIPFKLVRSITQRRKNRGHWENTQENLYCMNALIDYARVYEKDKPAMVVQSWLDKEKLG
;
A
#
# COMPACT_ATOMS: atom_id res chain seq x y z
N VAL A 1 -18.86 -5.54 -21.18
CA VAL A 1 -19.14 -4.63 -20.05
C VAL A 1 -19.18 -5.47 -18.79
N ILE A 2 -18.37 -5.13 -17.80
CA ILE A 2 -18.41 -5.76 -16.47
C ILE A 2 -19.15 -4.78 -15.56
N ALA A 3 -20.32 -5.15 -15.08
CA ALA A 3 -21.03 -4.44 -14.03
C ALA A 3 -20.73 -5.11 -12.69
N SER A 4 -20.22 -4.35 -11.74
CA SER A 4 -19.93 -4.85 -10.39
C SER A 4 -20.42 -3.84 -9.36
N PRO A 5 -21.02 -4.30 -8.25
CA PRO A 5 -21.45 -3.42 -7.17
C PRO A 5 -20.27 -2.92 -6.31
N THR A 6 -19.07 -3.35 -6.61
CA THR A 6 -17.85 -3.00 -5.86
C THR A 6 -16.70 -2.69 -6.80
N VAL A 7 -15.80 -1.81 -6.38
CA VAL A 7 -14.54 -1.51 -7.11
C VAL A 7 -13.65 -2.74 -7.26
N ILE A 8 -13.85 -3.76 -6.43
CA ILE A 8 -13.11 -5.03 -6.44
C ILE A 8 -13.46 -5.92 -7.64
N GLY A 9 -14.68 -5.85 -8.18
CA GLY A 9 -15.11 -6.74 -9.27
C GLY A 9 -14.31 -6.64 -10.57
N GLY A 10 -13.49 -5.62 -10.74
CA GLY A 10 -12.72 -5.39 -11.96
C GLY A 10 -11.22 -5.73 -11.88
N VAL A 11 -10.75 -6.42 -10.82
CA VAL A 11 -9.30 -6.60 -10.54
C VAL A 11 -8.74 -7.99 -10.89
N ASN A 12 -9.48 -8.83 -11.60
CA ASN A 12 -9.03 -10.19 -11.96
C ASN A 12 -7.64 -10.21 -12.62
N GLY A 13 -7.39 -9.29 -13.55
CA GLY A 13 -6.11 -9.21 -14.25
C GLY A 13 -4.91 -8.90 -13.35
N ALA A 14 -5.11 -8.20 -12.23
CA ALA A 14 -4.06 -7.97 -11.24
C ALA A 14 -3.65 -9.28 -10.54
N PHE A 15 -4.62 -10.14 -10.23
CA PHE A 15 -4.34 -11.46 -9.65
C PHE A 15 -3.68 -12.40 -10.66
N GLU A 16 -4.11 -12.40 -11.93
CA GLU A 16 -3.48 -13.17 -13.00
C GLU A 16 -2.02 -12.74 -13.18
N TYR A 17 -1.76 -11.45 -13.26
CA TYR A 17 -0.41 -10.91 -13.36
C TYR A 17 0.49 -11.37 -12.21
N MET A 18 0.01 -11.28 -10.97
CA MET A 18 0.78 -11.68 -9.80
C MET A 18 0.95 -13.20 -9.70
N ARG A 19 -0.06 -14.00 -10.09
CA ARG A 19 0.04 -15.46 -10.19
C ARG A 19 1.16 -15.88 -11.13
N ASP A 20 1.20 -15.26 -12.30
CA ASP A 20 2.09 -15.66 -13.41
C ASP A 20 3.44 -14.92 -13.38
N TYR A 21 3.66 -14.05 -12.37
CA TYR A 21 4.87 -13.24 -12.26
C TYR A 21 6.12 -14.11 -12.08
N PRO A 22 7.14 -14.00 -12.97
CA PRO A 22 8.20 -15.00 -13.07
C PRO A 22 9.43 -14.74 -12.20
N TYR A 23 9.56 -13.56 -11.58
CA TYR A 23 10.76 -13.16 -10.85
C TYR A 23 10.62 -13.39 -9.34
N TYR A 24 11.77 -13.53 -8.61
CA TYR A 24 11.79 -14.13 -7.27
C TYR A 24 12.67 -13.41 -6.25
N CYS A 25 12.95 -12.10 -6.38
CA CYS A 25 13.56 -11.38 -5.28
C CYS A 25 12.58 -11.28 -4.09
N TRP A 26 13.08 -10.91 -2.90
CA TRP A 26 12.22 -10.87 -1.71
C TRP A 26 10.99 -9.98 -1.88
N GLU A 27 11.17 -8.78 -2.45
CA GLU A 27 10.04 -7.88 -2.71
C GLU A 27 8.95 -8.59 -3.53
N GLN A 28 9.33 -9.29 -4.58
CA GLN A 28 8.40 -9.93 -5.50
C GLN A 28 7.70 -11.14 -4.87
N LYS A 29 8.43 -11.95 -4.10
CA LYS A 29 7.85 -13.06 -3.32
C LYS A 29 6.86 -12.55 -2.29
N LEU A 30 7.22 -11.50 -1.55
CA LEU A 30 6.38 -10.88 -0.53
C LEU A 30 5.12 -10.31 -1.14
N SER A 31 5.25 -9.53 -2.22
CA SER A 31 4.11 -8.95 -2.94
C SER A 31 3.18 -10.04 -3.48
N LYS A 32 3.73 -11.12 -4.05
CA LYS A 32 2.95 -12.25 -4.57
C LYS A 32 2.25 -13.01 -3.46
N GLY A 33 2.90 -13.27 -2.32
CA GLY A 33 2.30 -13.93 -1.17
C GLY A 33 1.17 -13.11 -0.55
N THR A 34 1.34 -11.79 -0.45
CA THR A 34 0.30 -10.88 0.06
C THR A 34 -0.89 -10.82 -0.91
N MET A 35 -0.63 -10.74 -2.23
CA MET A 35 -1.71 -10.78 -3.22
C MET A 35 -2.47 -12.12 -3.21
N ALA A 36 -1.79 -13.24 -2.96
CA ALA A 36 -2.44 -14.54 -2.80
C ALA A 36 -3.41 -14.56 -1.61
N SER A 37 -3.02 -13.92 -0.50
CA SER A 37 -3.91 -13.74 0.65
C SER A 37 -5.14 -12.89 0.29
N HIS A 38 -4.95 -11.78 -0.43
CA HIS A 38 -6.09 -10.97 -0.91
C HIS A 38 -6.99 -11.74 -1.87
N TYR A 39 -6.42 -12.56 -2.77
CA TYR A 39 -7.20 -13.43 -3.65
C TYR A 39 -8.13 -14.34 -2.86
N ASN A 40 -7.65 -14.99 -1.81
CA ASN A 40 -8.46 -15.89 -0.98
C ASN A 40 -9.61 -15.13 -0.30
N ASN A 41 -9.35 -13.95 0.25
CA ASN A 41 -10.35 -13.15 0.95
C ASN A 41 -11.37 -12.50 0.00
N LEU A 42 -10.97 -12.19 -1.22
CA LEU A 42 -11.81 -11.54 -2.23
C LEU A 42 -12.47 -12.53 -3.20
N ARG A 43 -12.23 -13.84 -3.05
CA ARG A 43 -12.73 -14.90 -3.95
C ARG A 43 -14.21 -14.76 -4.32
N PRO A 44 -15.13 -14.39 -3.39
CA PRO A 44 -16.55 -14.23 -3.71
C PRO A 44 -16.86 -13.10 -4.72
N TYR A 45 -15.95 -12.17 -4.94
CA TYR A 45 -16.12 -11.02 -5.83
C TYR A 45 -15.38 -11.17 -7.18
N LEU A 46 -14.61 -12.26 -7.33
CA LEU A 46 -13.78 -12.51 -8.50
C LEU A 46 -14.48 -13.47 -9.48
N ALA A 47 -14.07 -13.43 -10.74
CA ALA A 47 -14.59 -14.34 -11.75
C ALA A 47 -14.31 -15.80 -11.36
N GLU A 48 -15.28 -16.68 -11.57
CA GLU A 48 -15.14 -18.12 -11.27
C GLU A 48 -14.00 -18.77 -12.05
N SER A 49 -13.76 -18.31 -13.28
CA SER A 49 -12.70 -18.78 -14.16
C SER A 49 -11.28 -18.41 -13.68
N LEU A 50 -11.15 -17.44 -12.76
CA LEU A 50 -9.87 -17.08 -12.19
C LEU A 50 -9.48 -18.13 -11.12
N ILE A 51 -8.55 -19.00 -11.46
CA ILE A 51 -8.05 -20.05 -10.56
C ILE A 51 -6.60 -19.77 -10.18
N TRP A 52 -6.31 -19.80 -8.88
CA TRP A 52 -4.96 -19.66 -8.33
C TRP A 52 -4.78 -20.66 -7.18
N GLU A 53 -4.52 -21.92 -7.52
CA GLU A 53 -4.42 -23.03 -6.55
C GLU A 53 -3.36 -22.77 -5.46
N ALA A 54 -2.18 -22.29 -5.85
CA ALA A 54 -1.10 -22.00 -4.92
C ALA A 54 -1.44 -20.89 -3.90
N SER A 55 -2.50 -20.12 -4.12
CA SER A 55 -2.91 -19.04 -3.20
C SER A 55 -3.19 -19.52 -1.78
N GLN A 56 -3.60 -20.76 -1.60
CA GLN A 56 -3.93 -21.33 -0.29
C GLN A 56 -2.69 -21.49 0.61
N THR A 57 -1.54 -21.82 0.04
CA THR A 57 -0.30 -22.08 0.80
C THR A 57 0.72 -20.95 0.70
N LEU A 58 0.68 -20.19 -0.38
CA LEU A 58 1.69 -19.19 -0.71
C LEU A 58 1.89 -18.10 0.35
N PRO A 59 0.84 -17.55 1.02
CA PRO A 59 1.03 -16.57 2.08
C PRO A 59 1.88 -17.11 3.23
N THR A 60 1.54 -18.30 3.74
CA THR A 60 2.28 -18.95 4.84
C THR A 60 3.71 -19.26 4.43
N GLN A 61 3.92 -19.85 3.24
CA GLN A 61 5.26 -20.13 2.71
C GLN A 61 6.10 -18.86 2.59
N THR A 62 5.49 -17.76 2.15
CA THR A 62 6.17 -16.46 2.04
C THR A 62 6.61 -15.94 3.41
N ILE A 63 5.74 -16.01 4.40
CA ILE A 63 6.04 -15.58 5.77
C ILE A 63 7.18 -16.43 6.37
N GLU A 64 7.15 -17.74 6.21
CA GLU A 64 8.19 -18.65 6.69
C GLU A 64 9.55 -18.41 6.03
N LEU A 65 9.52 -18.03 4.73
CA LEU A 65 10.71 -17.75 3.95
C LEU A 65 11.39 -16.43 4.35
N ALA A 66 10.70 -15.51 5.02
CA ALA A 66 11.23 -14.19 5.38
C ALA A 66 12.56 -14.25 6.14
N LYS A 67 12.75 -15.25 7.00
CA LYS A 67 13.99 -15.45 7.78
C LYS A 67 15.24 -15.60 6.90
N GLU A 68 15.08 -16.15 5.69
CA GLU A 68 16.20 -16.37 4.75
C GLU A 68 16.69 -15.05 4.11
N TYR A 69 15.83 -14.04 4.06
CA TYR A 69 16.12 -12.72 3.52
C TYR A 69 16.43 -11.67 4.59
N GLN A 70 16.35 -12.07 5.87
CA GLN A 70 16.65 -11.20 6.99
C GLN A 70 18.13 -11.24 7.35
N ALA A 71 18.78 -10.08 7.29
CA ALA A 71 20.18 -9.94 7.70
C ALA A 71 20.34 -10.03 9.24
N PRO A 72 21.57 -10.26 9.75
CA PRO A 72 21.82 -10.34 11.19
C PRO A 72 21.38 -9.11 11.99
N ASN A 73 21.39 -7.91 11.38
CA ASN A 73 20.92 -6.66 11.98
C ASN A 73 19.39 -6.50 11.99
N GLY A 74 18.65 -7.48 11.48
CA GLY A 74 17.20 -7.48 11.42
C GLY A 74 16.58 -6.87 10.17
N GLY A 75 17.33 -6.15 9.36
CA GLY A 75 16.84 -5.57 8.10
C GLY A 75 16.71 -6.61 6.99
N MET A 76 16.01 -6.26 5.91
CA MET A 76 15.72 -7.15 4.80
C MET A 76 16.56 -6.85 3.57
N ALA A 77 17.00 -7.92 2.88
CA ALA A 77 17.73 -7.88 1.62
C ALA A 77 16.85 -8.38 0.46
N TYR A 78 17.12 -7.90 -0.76
CA TYR A 78 16.40 -8.37 -1.96
C TYR A 78 16.69 -9.82 -2.31
N PHE A 79 17.88 -10.28 -2.01
CA PHE A 79 18.34 -11.65 -2.21
C PHE A 79 18.86 -12.22 -0.90
N VAL A 80 19.01 -13.53 -0.83
CA VAL A 80 19.55 -14.19 0.38
C VAL A 80 20.84 -13.47 0.77
N PRO A 81 20.94 -12.98 2.01
CA PRO A 81 22.03 -12.11 2.42
C PRO A 81 23.34 -12.89 2.58
N GLN A 82 24.09 -13.01 1.48
CA GLN A 82 25.51 -13.40 1.52
C GLN A 82 26.37 -12.22 1.96
N ASP A 83 25.89 -10.99 1.66
CA ASP A 83 26.50 -9.71 2.06
C ASP A 83 25.45 -8.85 2.78
N ARG A 84 25.90 -8.02 3.70
CA ARG A 84 25.13 -7.14 4.57
C ARG A 84 24.34 -6.02 3.84
N ARG A 85 23.91 -6.22 2.60
CA ARG A 85 23.22 -5.23 1.77
C ARG A 85 21.74 -5.18 2.10
N VAL A 86 21.44 -4.55 3.22
CA VAL A 86 20.09 -4.31 3.68
C VAL A 86 19.50 -3.06 3.01
N SER A 87 18.25 -3.14 2.58
CA SER A 87 17.49 -1.99 2.10
C SER A 87 16.52 -1.50 3.17
N PRO A 88 16.67 -0.24 3.68
CA PRO A 88 15.70 0.31 4.63
C PRO A 88 14.29 0.38 4.06
N TYR A 89 14.14 0.72 2.77
CA TYR A 89 12.84 0.71 2.11
C TYR A 89 12.22 -0.69 2.11
N LEU A 90 12.97 -1.69 1.67
CA LEU A 90 12.47 -3.08 1.62
C LEU A 90 12.12 -3.59 3.01
N SER A 91 12.88 -3.21 4.03
CA SER A 91 12.62 -3.55 5.42
C SER A 91 11.31 -2.92 5.90
N ALA A 92 11.09 -1.63 5.66
CA ALA A 92 9.86 -0.94 5.99
C ALA A 92 8.65 -1.49 5.20
N TYR A 93 8.83 -1.77 3.91
CA TYR A 93 7.81 -2.41 3.08
C TYR A 93 7.47 -3.83 3.57
N THR A 94 8.47 -4.61 4.00
CA THR A 94 8.23 -5.95 4.58
C THR A 94 7.36 -5.85 5.84
N ALA A 95 7.65 -4.90 6.72
CA ALA A 95 6.84 -4.69 7.93
C ALA A 95 5.39 -4.28 7.60
N LEU A 96 5.18 -3.41 6.59
CA LEU A 96 3.83 -3.09 6.09
C LEU A 96 3.12 -4.32 5.54
N ALA A 97 3.79 -5.13 4.71
CA ALA A 97 3.19 -6.33 4.14
C ALA A 97 2.86 -7.38 5.22
N PHE A 98 3.65 -7.47 6.28
CA PHE A 98 3.32 -8.31 7.44
C PHE A 98 2.05 -7.82 8.15
N ASN A 99 1.82 -6.51 8.23
CA ASN A 99 0.56 -5.98 8.76
C ASN A 99 -0.63 -6.41 7.88
N TRP A 100 -0.54 -6.26 6.57
CA TRP A 100 -1.60 -6.68 5.65
C TRP A 100 -1.88 -8.19 5.71
N LEU A 101 -0.83 -9.01 5.84
CA LEU A 101 -0.97 -10.45 6.02
C LEU A 101 -1.62 -10.81 7.37
N ARG A 102 -1.28 -10.10 8.44
CA ARG A 102 -1.89 -10.27 9.77
C ARG A 102 -3.36 -9.87 9.76
N ASP A 103 -3.71 -8.74 9.13
CA ASP A 103 -5.10 -8.29 8.97
C ASP A 103 -5.94 -9.30 8.18
N ALA A 104 -5.28 -10.06 7.30
CA ALA A 104 -5.87 -11.18 6.56
C ALA A 104 -5.91 -12.52 7.34
N GLY A 105 -5.47 -12.54 8.61
CA GLY A 105 -5.53 -13.70 9.50
C GLY A 105 -4.28 -14.58 9.54
N HIS A 106 -3.18 -14.19 8.86
CA HIS A 106 -1.93 -14.95 8.90
C HIS A 106 -1.08 -14.61 10.13
N GLN A 107 -0.35 -15.59 10.64
CA GLN A 107 0.56 -15.41 11.77
C GLN A 107 1.98 -15.14 11.27
N VAL A 108 2.55 -14.01 11.65
CA VAL A 108 3.94 -13.66 11.37
C VAL A 108 4.83 -14.13 12.53
N PRO A 109 5.95 -14.86 12.28
CA PRO A 109 6.84 -15.32 13.33
C PRO A 109 7.45 -14.16 14.12
N ALA A 110 7.20 -14.12 15.42
CA ALA A 110 7.65 -13.03 16.30
C ALA A 110 9.18 -12.85 16.27
N THR A 111 9.95 -13.92 16.06
CA THR A 111 11.40 -13.84 15.96
C THR A 111 11.91 -13.03 14.78
N VAL A 112 11.22 -13.12 13.64
CA VAL A 112 11.53 -12.34 12.42
C VAL A 112 11.04 -10.91 12.59
N GLU A 113 9.80 -10.77 13.03
CA GLU A 113 9.14 -9.46 13.16
C GLU A 113 9.81 -8.57 14.21
N ASN A 114 10.13 -9.10 15.39
CA ASN A 114 10.80 -8.30 16.43
C ASN A 114 12.17 -7.78 15.96
N LYS A 115 12.99 -8.61 15.31
CA LYS A 115 14.26 -8.15 14.73
C LYS A 115 14.06 -7.07 13.66
N LEU A 116 13.03 -7.20 12.84
CA LEU A 116 12.69 -6.23 11.82
C LEU A 116 12.24 -4.90 12.46
N HIS A 117 11.41 -4.95 13.49
CA HIS A 117 10.99 -3.77 14.25
C HIS A 117 12.17 -3.09 14.94
N ASP A 118 13.07 -3.84 15.56
CA ASP A 118 14.29 -3.30 16.20
C ASP A 118 15.17 -2.58 15.17
N TYR A 119 15.35 -3.17 13.98
CA TYR A 119 16.06 -2.54 12.87
C TYR A 119 15.41 -1.21 12.45
N LEU A 120 14.08 -1.20 12.28
CA LEU A 120 13.34 0.01 11.88
C LEU A 120 13.35 1.08 12.97
N LEU A 121 13.24 0.71 14.23
CA LEU A 121 13.38 1.65 15.37
C LEU A 121 14.81 2.23 15.44
N ALA A 122 15.84 1.44 15.18
CA ALA A 122 17.21 1.94 15.08
C ALA A 122 17.39 2.89 13.90
N PHE A 123 16.80 2.57 12.73
CA PHE A 123 16.79 3.43 11.55
C PHE A 123 16.14 4.78 11.83
N LEU A 124 15.04 4.79 12.58
CA LEU A 124 14.34 6.00 12.99
C LEU A 124 15.11 6.78 14.08
N ARG A 125 15.36 6.16 15.25
CA ARG A 125 15.82 6.86 16.46
C ARG A 125 17.29 7.24 16.41
N LYS A 126 18.13 6.50 15.67
CA LYS A 126 19.54 6.82 15.44
C LYS A 126 19.76 7.64 14.15
N ASP A 127 18.68 8.02 13.48
CA ASP A 127 18.70 8.81 12.25
C ASP A 127 19.63 8.23 11.16
N LEU A 128 19.69 6.90 11.08
CA LEU A 128 20.55 6.21 10.13
C LEU A 128 20.10 6.54 8.69
N MET A 129 21.08 6.75 7.81
CA MET A 129 20.84 7.04 6.40
C MET A 129 21.93 6.36 5.56
N PRO A 130 21.54 5.46 4.63
CA PRO A 130 22.50 4.92 3.67
C PRO A 130 23.10 6.02 2.79
N ASP A 131 24.36 5.89 2.41
CA ASP A 131 25.08 6.87 1.58
C ASP A 131 24.40 7.14 0.22
N TYR A 132 23.66 6.17 -0.28
CA TYR A 132 22.95 6.24 -1.56
C TYR A 132 21.53 6.84 -1.45
N TYR A 133 21.09 7.25 -0.24
CA TYR A 133 19.83 7.96 -0.05
C TYR A 133 20.08 9.49 -0.01
N SER A 134 19.24 10.25 -0.72
CA SER A 134 19.10 11.67 -0.43
C SER A 134 18.35 11.87 0.90
N ARG A 135 18.46 13.05 1.49
CA ARG A 135 17.70 13.38 2.71
C ARG A 135 16.19 13.31 2.50
N ASP A 136 15.74 13.66 1.32
CA ASP A 136 14.32 13.67 0.95
C ASP A 136 13.82 12.21 0.81
N MET A 137 14.57 11.37 0.11
CA MET A 137 14.29 9.94 0.01
C MET A 137 14.29 9.26 1.39
N ALA A 138 15.29 9.56 2.24
CA ALA A 138 15.34 9.02 3.60
C ALA A 138 14.13 9.44 4.43
N SER A 139 13.64 10.69 4.27
CA SER A 139 12.44 11.18 4.94
C SER A 139 11.19 10.39 4.51
N SER A 140 11.05 10.09 3.22
CA SER A 140 9.94 9.27 2.71
C SER A 140 10.02 7.82 3.20
N VAL A 141 11.20 7.20 3.22
CA VAL A 141 11.37 5.82 3.73
C VAL A 141 11.11 5.73 5.23
N ARG A 142 11.49 6.75 6.01
CA ARG A 142 11.16 6.83 7.45
C ARG A 142 9.66 6.93 7.67
N ALA A 143 8.91 7.62 6.82
CA ALA A 143 7.46 7.65 6.89
C ALA A 143 6.85 6.24 6.68
N VAL A 144 7.41 5.44 5.77
CA VAL A 144 6.98 4.03 5.60
C VAL A 144 7.25 3.21 6.86
N ALA A 145 8.43 3.38 7.48
CA ALA A 145 8.77 2.70 8.73
C ALA A 145 7.83 3.12 9.89
N LEU A 146 7.52 4.42 9.99
CA LEU A 146 6.55 4.92 10.96
C LEU A 146 5.17 4.30 10.75
N ALA A 147 4.66 4.26 9.51
CA ALA A 147 3.37 3.64 9.20
C ALA A 147 3.33 2.16 9.60
N ALA A 148 4.39 1.42 9.32
CA ALA A 148 4.48 0.01 9.66
C ALA A 148 4.51 -0.24 11.19
N LEU A 149 5.25 0.58 11.93
CA LEU A 149 5.42 0.42 13.38
C LEU A 149 4.25 0.96 14.20
N ALA A 150 3.48 1.90 13.66
CA ALA A 150 2.35 2.53 14.35
C ALA A 150 1.24 1.54 14.73
N THR A 151 1.01 0.51 13.91
CA THR A 151 0.00 -0.54 14.16
C THR A 151 0.36 -1.49 15.30
N HIS A 152 1.59 -1.43 15.80
CA HIS A 152 2.13 -2.30 16.85
C HIS A 152 2.45 -1.57 18.16
N ASP A 153 2.01 -0.32 18.30
CA ASP A 153 2.36 0.55 19.44
C ASP A 153 3.88 0.64 19.70
N LYS A 154 4.70 0.48 18.63
CA LYS A 154 6.16 0.54 18.72
C LYS A 154 6.71 1.95 18.63
N ILE A 155 5.87 2.89 18.17
CA ILE A 155 6.18 4.32 18.10
C ILE A 155 5.12 5.12 18.85
N ASP A 156 5.50 6.30 19.28
CA ASP A 156 4.65 7.20 20.05
C ASP A 156 4.54 8.59 19.38
N ARG A 157 3.87 9.50 20.10
CA ARG A 157 3.70 10.88 19.65
C ARG A 157 5.03 11.63 19.45
N GLU A 158 6.04 11.32 20.24
CA GLU A 158 7.34 12.00 20.16
C GLU A 158 8.11 11.51 18.91
N ASP A 159 7.98 10.24 18.53
CA ASP A 159 8.50 9.74 17.25
C ASP A 159 7.82 10.46 16.07
N ILE A 160 6.49 10.66 16.11
CA ILE A 160 5.77 11.43 15.08
C ILE A 160 6.23 12.89 15.04
N LYS A 161 6.34 13.57 16.19
CA LYS A 161 6.80 14.96 16.27
C LYS A 161 8.22 15.14 15.75
N ARG A 162 9.12 14.19 16.02
CA ARG A 162 10.48 14.18 15.50
C ARG A 162 10.50 14.31 13.98
N TYR A 163 9.59 13.59 13.28
CA TYR A 163 9.55 13.56 11.83
C TYR A 163 8.57 14.53 11.19
N GLN A 164 7.77 15.25 11.97
CA GLN A 164 6.88 16.31 11.45
C GLN A 164 7.61 17.38 10.62
N PRO A 165 8.79 17.91 11.02
CA PRO A 165 9.55 18.87 10.21
C PRO A 165 10.02 18.27 8.86
N HIS A 166 10.17 16.94 8.77
CA HIS A 166 10.62 16.25 7.56
C HIS A 166 9.51 16.15 6.49
N VAL A 167 8.24 16.37 6.84
CA VAL A 167 7.10 16.26 5.91
C VAL A 167 7.29 17.12 4.67
N LYS A 168 7.92 18.30 4.79
CA LYS A 168 8.22 19.17 3.66
C LYS A 168 9.20 18.56 2.65
N ARG A 169 10.03 17.59 3.09
CA ARG A 169 11.01 16.88 2.26
C ARG A 169 10.49 15.57 1.70
N MET A 170 9.41 15.01 2.29
CA MET A 170 8.80 13.79 1.82
C MET A 170 8.16 14.02 0.45
N ASP A 171 8.31 13.05 -0.45
CA ASP A 171 7.47 12.96 -1.62
C ASP A 171 6.01 12.69 -1.23
N LEU A 172 5.09 12.71 -2.17
CA LEU A 172 3.68 12.48 -1.89
C LEU A 172 3.40 11.06 -1.36
N PHE A 173 4.19 10.08 -1.79
CA PHE A 173 4.14 8.73 -1.22
C PHE A 173 4.53 8.73 0.26
N GLY A 174 5.63 9.40 0.61
CA GLY A 174 6.06 9.56 2.00
C GLY A 174 5.05 10.31 2.84
N LYS A 175 4.45 11.40 2.31
CA LYS A 175 3.37 12.13 3.00
C LYS A 175 2.16 11.23 3.28
N ALA A 176 1.74 10.40 2.30
CA ALA A 176 0.65 9.45 2.48
C ALA A 176 0.95 8.42 3.58
N GLN A 177 2.18 7.87 3.61
CA GLN A 177 2.60 6.95 4.67
C GLN A 177 2.70 7.64 6.04
N PHE A 178 3.17 8.89 6.09
CA PHE A 178 3.22 9.64 7.33
C PHE A 178 1.80 9.97 7.85
N LEU A 179 0.86 10.29 6.95
CA LEU A 179 -0.56 10.44 7.31
C LEU A 179 -1.09 9.14 7.93
N ALA A 180 -0.84 7.99 7.30
CA ALA A 180 -1.25 6.69 7.83
C ALA A 180 -0.69 6.44 9.24
N ALA A 181 0.59 6.77 9.50
CA ALA A 181 1.20 6.67 10.82
C ALA A 181 0.50 7.58 11.84
N THR A 182 0.26 8.85 11.48
CA THR A 182 -0.39 9.80 12.40
C THR A 182 -1.83 9.43 12.74
N LEU A 183 -2.52 8.71 11.87
CA LEU A 183 -3.87 8.23 12.14
C LEU A 183 -3.90 7.11 13.18
N GLN A 184 -2.81 6.37 13.38
CA GLN A 184 -2.74 5.28 14.36
C GLN A 184 -2.26 5.77 15.73
N VAL A 185 -1.38 6.78 15.78
CA VAL A 185 -0.78 7.25 17.04
C VAL A 185 -1.72 8.23 17.75
N PRO A 186 -2.07 8.02 19.04
CA PRO A 186 -2.92 8.91 19.80
C PRO A 186 -2.34 10.33 19.96
N GLY A 187 -3.19 11.34 19.93
CA GLY A 187 -2.81 12.75 20.19
C GLY A 187 -2.11 13.46 19.03
N THR A 188 -2.15 12.89 17.82
CA THR A 188 -1.51 13.46 16.60
C THR A 188 -2.51 14.05 15.59
N GLY A 189 -3.80 14.18 15.96
CA GLY A 189 -4.87 14.60 15.04
C GLY A 189 -4.58 15.91 14.29
N ARG A 190 -4.02 16.95 14.95
CA ARG A 190 -3.64 18.20 14.28
C ARG A 190 -2.53 18.00 13.24
N ILE A 191 -1.63 17.05 13.49
CA ILE A 191 -0.58 16.70 12.52
C ILE A 191 -1.22 15.99 11.33
N SER A 192 -2.16 15.07 11.58
CA SER A 192 -2.95 14.40 10.52
C SER A 192 -3.65 15.42 9.63
N ASP A 193 -4.35 16.40 10.21
CA ASP A 193 -5.04 17.46 9.46
C ASP A 193 -4.06 18.24 8.56
N THR A 194 -2.91 18.64 9.12
CA THR A 194 -1.88 19.38 8.36
C THR A 194 -1.32 18.55 7.20
N VAL A 195 -1.07 17.26 7.42
CA VAL A 195 -0.52 16.39 6.37
C VAL A 195 -1.56 16.11 5.29
N ALA A 196 -2.82 15.90 5.66
CA ALA A 196 -3.91 15.76 4.72
C ALA A 196 -4.07 17.02 3.84
N ASP A 197 -4.04 18.22 4.44
CA ASP A 197 -4.07 19.50 3.69
C ASP A 197 -2.89 19.62 2.71
N LEU A 198 -1.68 19.20 3.12
CA LEU A 198 -0.50 19.19 2.25
C LEU A 198 -0.63 18.21 1.06
N ILE A 199 -1.24 17.05 1.25
CA ILE A 199 -1.52 16.10 0.16
C ILE A 199 -2.58 16.70 -0.77
N LEU A 200 -3.70 17.20 -0.22
CA LEU A 200 -4.82 17.76 -0.98
C LEU A 200 -4.41 18.97 -1.82
N ALA A 201 -3.43 19.77 -1.36
CA ALA A 201 -2.89 20.91 -2.12
C ALA A 201 -2.21 20.51 -3.45
N HIS A 202 -1.84 19.24 -3.64
CA HIS A 202 -1.30 18.70 -4.88
C HIS A 202 -2.36 18.06 -5.79
N ALA A 203 -3.64 18.09 -5.41
CA ALA A 203 -4.70 17.49 -6.19
C ALA A 203 -5.03 18.35 -7.43
N ASP A 204 -4.79 17.81 -8.60
CA ASP A 204 -5.23 18.37 -9.87
C ASP A 204 -6.49 17.65 -10.34
N GLN A 205 -7.61 18.35 -10.36
CA GLN A 205 -8.93 17.80 -10.65
C GLN A 205 -9.40 18.24 -12.03
N THR A 206 -9.54 17.28 -12.93
CA THR A 206 -10.01 17.52 -14.31
C THR A 206 -11.04 16.48 -14.75
N SER A 207 -12.18 16.90 -15.29
CA SER A 207 -13.16 16.02 -15.94
C SER A 207 -13.58 14.78 -15.12
N GLY A 208 -13.77 14.96 -13.81
CA GLY A 208 -14.22 13.88 -12.92
C GLY A 208 -13.11 12.87 -12.56
N LYS A 209 -11.85 13.24 -12.74
CA LYS A 209 -10.65 12.52 -12.30
C LYS A 209 -9.83 13.40 -11.39
N VAL A 210 -8.91 12.79 -10.66
CA VAL A 210 -7.88 13.49 -9.90
C VAL A 210 -6.53 12.88 -10.17
N SER A 211 -5.51 13.71 -10.27
CA SER A 211 -4.11 13.31 -10.29
C SER A 211 -3.32 14.09 -9.24
N PHE A 212 -2.23 13.50 -8.81
CA PHE A 212 -1.30 14.10 -7.87
C PHE A 212 0.07 14.12 -8.54
N ASN A 213 0.54 15.30 -8.87
CA ASN A 213 1.78 15.49 -9.63
C ASN A 213 2.88 16.04 -8.74
N GLU A 214 4.05 15.43 -8.86
CA GLU A 214 5.28 15.88 -8.22
C GLU A 214 6.47 15.60 -9.12
N SER A 215 7.55 16.38 -8.96
CA SER A 215 8.82 16.12 -9.61
C SER A 215 9.71 15.30 -8.68
N GLN A 216 10.21 14.18 -9.14
CA GLN A 216 11.15 13.33 -8.41
C GLN A 216 12.43 13.15 -9.20
N ASP A 217 13.57 13.09 -8.51
CA ASP A 217 14.83 12.71 -9.15
C ASP A 217 14.91 11.21 -9.43
N SER A 218 15.83 10.82 -10.32
CA SER A 218 15.98 9.41 -10.73
C SER A 218 16.40 8.46 -9.59
N GLY A 219 16.91 9.01 -8.49
CA GLY A 219 17.31 8.23 -7.30
C GLY A 219 16.14 7.51 -6.65
N TYR A 220 14.93 8.05 -6.76
CA TYR A 220 13.72 7.44 -6.20
C TYR A 220 13.37 6.06 -6.79
N LYS A 221 13.96 5.66 -7.91
CA LYS A 221 13.89 4.28 -8.41
C LYS A 221 14.43 3.25 -7.42
N ARG A 222 15.38 3.65 -6.54
CA ARG A 222 15.94 2.79 -5.48
C ARG A 222 14.93 2.37 -4.42
N ILE A 223 13.85 3.14 -4.29
CA ILE A 223 12.72 2.83 -3.41
C ILE A 223 11.48 2.41 -4.20
N LEU A 224 11.67 1.91 -5.42
CA LEU A 224 10.63 1.41 -6.32
C LEU A 224 9.51 2.43 -6.55
N SER A 225 9.86 3.72 -6.63
CA SER A 225 8.88 4.79 -6.80
C SER A 225 8.18 4.71 -8.15
N SER A 226 6.86 4.90 -8.13
CA SER A 226 6.04 5.17 -9.30
C SER A 226 4.88 6.10 -8.94
N SER A 227 4.47 6.90 -9.90
CA SER A 227 3.31 7.81 -9.75
C SER A 227 2.04 7.04 -9.36
N LEU A 228 1.83 5.85 -9.90
CA LEU A 228 0.62 5.07 -9.61
C LEU A 228 0.65 4.48 -8.20
N ARG A 229 1.79 3.94 -7.74
CA ARG A 229 1.95 3.52 -6.34
C ARG A 229 1.65 4.69 -5.38
N THR A 230 2.12 5.89 -5.71
CA THR A 230 1.84 7.11 -4.94
C THR A 230 0.34 7.39 -4.88
N HIS A 231 -0.37 7.36 -6.02
CA HIS A 231 -1.82 7.56 -6.05
C HIS A 231 -2.56 6.53 -5.19
N CYS A 232 -2.14 5.26 -5.23
CA CYS A 232 -2.76 4.20 -4.44
C CYS A 232 -2.50 4.40 -2.93
N ALA A 233 -1.28 4.79 -2.53
CA ALA A 233 -0.98 5.12 -1.14
C ALA A 233 -1.79 6.35 -0.63
N ILE A 234 -1.97 7.37 -1.48
CA ILE A 234 -2.84 8.52 -1.18
C ILE A 234 -4.29 8.08 -1.00
N LEU A 235 -4.81 7.21 -1.88
CA LEU A 235 -6.17 6.69 -1.76
C LEU A 235 -6.37 6.00 -0.41
N SER A 236 -5.49 5.06 -0.02
CA SER A 236 -5.55 4.39 1.29
C SER A 236 -5.55 5.37 2.44
N SER A 237 -4.58 6.29 2.46
CA SER A 237 -4.41 7.21 3.60
C SER A 237 -5.52 8.24 3.71
N LEU A 238 -6.02 8.79 2.59
CA LEU A 238 -7.14 9.73 2.59
C LEU A 238 -8.47 9.04 2.93
N SER A 239 -8.70 7.80 2.49
CA SER A 239 -9.88 7.03 2.91
C SER A 239 -9.88 6.77 4.41
N ALA A 240 -8.74 6.38 4.99
CA ALA A 240 -8.61 6.20 6.43
C ALA A 240 -8.78 7.52 7.21
N TYR A 241 -8.26 8.63 6.67
CA TYR A 241 -8.44 9.96 7.25
C TYR A 241 -9.91 10.38 7.22
N ASP A 242 -10.60 10.17 6.10
CA ASP A 242 -12.02 10.50 5.94
C ASP A 242 -12.91 9.71 6.92
N ASP A 243 -12.70 8.40 7.02
CA ASP A 243 -13.43 7.54 7.96
C ASP A 243 -13.22 8.00 9.43
N LYS A 244 -11.98 8.36 9.80
CA LYS A 244 -11.64 8.82 11.14
C LYS A 244 -12.19 10.20 11.46
N MET A 245 -12.22 11.12 10.50
CA MET A 245 -12.67 12.51 10.69
C MET A 245 -14.18 12.66 10.53
N GLY A 246 -14.84 11.78 9.76
CA GLY A 246 -16.28 11.85 9.50
C GLY A 246 -16.69 13.21 8.94
N SER A 247 -17.68 13.86 9.53
CA SER A 247 -18.20 15.17 9.09
C SER A 247 -17.18 16.33 9.10
N ARG A 248 -16.04 16.15 9.75
CA ARG A 248 -14.95 17.16 9.78
C ARG A 248 -13.94 16.97 8.65
N SER A 249 -14.09 15.92 7.86
CA SER A 249 -13.18 15.63 6.75
C SER A 249 -13.31 16.67 5.63
N LYS A 250 -12.18 17.00 5.02
CA LYS A 250 -12.08 17.90 3.88
C LYS A 250 -11.83 17.17 2.55
N VAL A 251 -11.84 15.85 2.57
CA VAL A 251 -11.45 15.00 1.44
C VAL A 251 -12.46 15.07 0.29
N GLY A 252 -13.75 15.22 0.62
CA GLY A 252 -14.83 15.34 -0.37
C GLY A 252 -14.91 14.12 -1.29
N ASP A 253 -15.05 14.35 -2.59
CA ASP A 253 -15.17 13.30 -3.62
C ASP A 253 -13.82 12.83 -4.21
N ILE A 254 -12.70 13.29 -3.66
CA ILE A 254 -11.36 12.94 -4.13
C ILE A 254 -11.11 11.44 -4.13
N PRO A 255 -11.47 10.64 -3.10
CA PRO A 255 -11.28 9.20 -3.13
C PRO A 255 -11.99 8.53 -4.31
N PHE A 256 -13.22 8.92 -4.59
CA PHE A 256 -13.99 8.40 -5.73
C PHE A 256 -13.34 8.74 -7.08
N LYS A 257 -12.92 10.00 -7.26
CA LYS A 257 -12.20 10.44 -8.47
C LYS A 257 -10.87 9.73 -8.63
N LEU A 258 -10.18 9.45 -7.51
CA LEU A 258 -8.89 8.77 -7.50
C LEU A 258 -9.04 7.29 -7.86
N VAL A 259 -10.07 6.60 -7.37
CA VAL A 259 -10.42 5.23 -7.80
C VAL A 259 -10.61 5.18 -9.32
N ARG A 260 -11.33 6.13 -9.90
CA ARG A 260 -11.50 6.21 -11.38
C ARG A 260 -10.16 6.41 -12.08
N SER A 261 -9.31 7.29 -11.58
CA SER A 261 -7.98 7.53 -12.14
C SER A 261 -7.09 6.29 -12.09
N ILE A 262 -7.08 5.57 -10.98
CA ILE A 262 -6.30 4.35 -10.75
C ILE A 262 -6.78 3.21 -11.66
N THR A 263 -8.09 2.97 -11.70
CA THR A 263 -8.67 1.87 -12.47
C THR A 263 -8.52 2.06 -13.98
N GLN A 264 -8.56 3.29 -14.48
CA GLN A 264 -8.33 3.59 -15.88
C GLN A 264 -6.86 3.47 -16.33
N ARG A 265 -5.91 3.43 -15.40
CA ARG A 265 -4.48 3.23 -15.68
C ARG A 265 -4.08 1.75 -15.78
N ARG A 266 -5.02 0.82 -15.62
CA ARG A 266 -4.77 -0.60 -15.88
C ARG A 266 -4.44 -0.84 -17.35
N LYS A 267 -3.52 -1.76 -17.59
CA LYS A 267 -3.16 -2.24 -18.93
C LYS A 267 -4.28 -3.09 -19.54
N ASN A 268 -4.16 -3.44 -20.80
CA ASN A 268 -5.17 -4.20 -21.56
C ASN A 268 -5.63 -5.52 -20.90
N ARG A 269 -4.77 -6.14 -20.09
CA ARG A 269 -5.11 -7.35 -19.32
C ARG A 269 -5.65 -7.06 -17.91
N GLY A 270 -5.97 -5.80 -17.57
CA GLY A 270 -6.58 -5.44 -16.31
C GLY A 270 -5.65 -5.38 -15.09
N HIS A 271 -4.31 -5.37 -15.30
CA HIS A 271 -3.30 -5.25 -14.25
C HIS A 271 -2.53 -3.93 -14.35
N TRP A 272 -1.77 -3.57 -13.31
CA TRP A 272 -0.83 -2.45 -13.32
C TRP A 272 0.60 -2.91 -13.67
N GLU A 273 1.54 -1.98 -13.77
CA GLU A 273 2.85 -2.18 -14.41
C GLU A 273 3.75 -3.20 -13.72
N ASN A 274 3.79 -3.19 -12.38
CA ASN A 274 4.74 -3.96 -11.58
C ASN A 274 4.13 -4.45 -10.26
N THR A 275 4.89 -5.25 -9.49
CA THR A 275 4.44 -5.87 -8.24
C THR A 275 4.02 -4.84 -7.19
N GLN A 276 4.77 -3.73 -7.05
CA GLN A 276 4.43 -2.66 -6.11
C GLN A 276 3.11 -1.98 -6.46
N GLU A 277 2.91 -1.65 -7.74
CA GLU A 277 1.65 -1.02 -8.17
C GLU A 277 0.47 -1.96 -7.96
N ASN A 278 0.60 -3.23 -8.36
CA ASN A 278 -0.50 -4.19 -8.18
C ASN A 278 -0.87 -4.36 -6.72
N LEU A 279 0.10 -4.48 -5.80
CA LEU A 279 -0.21 -4.68 -4.40
C LEU A 279 -0.73 -3.40 -3.72
N TYR A 280 -0.08 -2.24 -3.92
CA TYR A 280 -0.54 -0.99 -3.32
C TYR A 280 -1.91 -0.58 -3.83
N CYS A 281 -2.19 -0.75 -5.13
CA CYS A 281 -3.49 -0.41 -5.67
C CYS A 281 -4.57 -1.41 -5.23
N MET A 282 -4.25 -2.69 -5.07
CA MET A 282 -5.17 -3.65 -4.48
C MET A 282 -5.54 -3.25 -3.05
N ASN A 283 -4.55 -2.97 -2.19
CA ASN A 283 -4.79 -2.51 -0.82
C ASN A 283 -5.64 -1.24 -0.80
N ALA A 284 -5.33 -0.28 -1.68
CA ALA A 284 -6.08 0.97 -1.74
C ALA A 284 -7.56 0.78 -2.15
N LEU A 285 -7.84 -0.15 -3.06
CA LEU A 285 -9.23 -0.48 -3.44
C LEU A 285 -9.95 -1.22 -2.31
N ILE A 286 -9.25 -2.10 -1.57
CA ILE A 286 -9.81 -2.77 -0.38
C ILE A 286 -10.12 -1.74 0.71
N ASP A 287 -9.20 -0.80 0.98
CA ASP A 287 -9.41 0.27 1.96
C ASP A 287 -10.57 1.19 1.56
N TYR A 288 -10.66 1.54 0.28
CA TYR A 288 -11.78 2.31 -0.26
C TYR A 288 -13.11 1.57 -0.07
N ALA A 289 -13.18 0.29 -0.47
CA ALA A 289 -14.40 -0.50 -0.34
C ALA A 289 -14.83 -0.62 1.13
N ARG A 290 -13.89 -0.81 2.06
CA ARG A 290 -14.16 -0.88 3.50
C ARG A 290 -14.79 0.41 4.04
N VAL A 291 -14.40 1.57 3.52
CA VAL A 291 -14.90 2.87 4.00
C VAL A 291 -16.20 3.26 3.30
N TYR A 292 -16.29 3.10 1.99
CA TYR A 292 -17.35 3.69 1.18
C TYR A 292 -18.37 2.68 0.61
N GLU A 293 -18.09 1.38 0.66
CA GLU A 293 -18.96 0.31 0.15
C GLU A 293 -19.48 -0.59 1.28
N LYS A 294 -19.78 0.00 2.45
CA LYS A 294 -20.27 -0.73 3.65
C LYS A 294 -21.63 -1.40 3.41
N ASP A 295 -22.49 -0.72 2.64
CA ASP A 295 -23.82 -1.21 2.32
C ASP A 295 -23.82 -1.95 0.98
N LYS A 296 -24.35 -3.17 0.96
CA LYS A 296 -24.56 -3.92 -0.29
C LYS A 296 -25.71 -3.26 -1.04
N PRO A 297 -25.48 -2.70 -2.25
CA PRO A 297 -26.55 -2.10 -3.01
C PRO A 297 -27.55 -3.18 -3.46
N ALA A 298 -28.82 -2.96 -3.23
CA ALA A 298 -29.90 -3.76 -3.80
C ALA A 298 -30.11 -3.34 -5.27
N MET A 299 -29.20 -3.78 -6.15
CA MET A 299 -29.20 -3.43 -7.56
C MET A 299 -29.56 -4.63 -8.44
N VAL A 300 -30.39 -4.38 -9.45
CA VAL A 300 -30.56 -5.27 -10.61
C VAL A 300 -29.95 -4.56 -11.81
N VAL A 301 -28.87 -5.10 -12.36
CA VAL A 301 -28.25 -4.59 -13.58
C VAL A 301 -28.71 -5.43 -14.76
N GLN A 302 -29.25 -4.78 -15.78
CA GLN A 302 -29.64 -5.42 -17.04
C GLN A 302 -28.86 -4.79 -18.18
N SER A 303 -28.30 -5.60 -19.06
CA SER A 303 -27.62 -5.15 -20.27
C SER A 303 -28.42 -5.50 -21.52
N TRP A 304 -28.43 -4.59 -22.46
CA TRP A 304 -29.15 -4.74 -23.72
C TRP A 304 -28.21 -4.35 -24.88
N LEU A 305 -28.26 -5.12 -25.95
CA LEU A 305 -27.67 -4.74 -27.23
C LEU A 305 -28.84 -4.58 -28.20
N ASP A 306 -29.08 -3.36 -28.68
CA ASP A 306 -30.30 -2.98 -29.41
C ASP A 306 -31.57 -3.35 -28.60
N LYS A 307 -32.34 -4.35 -29.08
CA LYS A 307 -33.55 -4.85 -28.43
C LYS A 307 -33.37 -6.19 -27.74
N GLU A 308 -32.15 -6.76 -27.79
CA GLU A 308 -31.83 -8.06 -27.21
C GLU A 308 -31.27 -7.90 -25.82
N LYS A 309 -31.84 -8.61 -24.84
CA LYS A 309 -31.37 -8.63 -23.48
C LYS A 309 -30.14 -9.57 -23.38
N LEU A 310 -29.00 -9.04 -22.92
CA LEU A 310 -27.74 -9.79 -22.81
C LEU A 310 -27.47 -10.33 -21.40
N GLY A 311 -28.21 -9.87 -20.38
CA GLY A 311 -28.03 -10.31 -18.99
C GLY A 311 -28.87 -9.51 -18.00
#